data_e57e5ae079b941db0fa6175ccbe609b6
#
_entry.id   e57e5ae079b941db0fa6175ccbe609b6
#
_cell.length_a   1.000
_cell.length_b   1.000
_cell.length_c   1.000
_cell.angle_alpha   90.00
_cell.angle_beta   90.00
_cell.angle_gamma   90.00
#
_symmetry.space_group_name_H-M   'P 1'
#
loop_
_entity.id
_entity.type
_entity.pdbx_description
1 polymer ?
#
loop_
_entity_poly.entity_id
_entity_poly.type
_entity_poly.pdbx_seq_one_letter_code
_entity_poly.pdbx_strand_id
1 'polypeptide(L)'
;METIRVATWNIHKGVNGLGPRRRLEIHNIGLAIDQFDADIVCLQEVRKLHRGEAKRFAHWPSLEQADFLAPLGYTAVYQTNAVTKHGEHGNALLTRWPVIKHQHEDMSDHRFEQRGLLHVEVLVHNLPIHVIVVHLGLIKASRRRQIAQLCAFIRREIPKDASLLIAGDFNDWGSASEIALGAEQLFAFKTSSVVTKKLRTYPARLPLVQFDYVFSRHLYSTQAIVPSGQQWARMSDHLPLLADFVTGK
;
A
#
# COMPACT_ATOMS: atom_id res chain seq x y z
N MET A 1 -15.18 18.91 -9.75
CA MET A 1 -15.05 17.67 -8.95
C MET A 1 -13.66 17.69 -8.35
N GLU A 2 -13.57 17.50 -7.06
CA GLU A 2 -12.28 17.44 -6.37
C GLU A 2 -11.64 16.09 -6.63
N THR A 3 -10.35 16.10 -6.93
CA THR A 3 -9.59 14.89 -7.22
C THR A 3 -8.90 14.42 -5.94
N ILE A 4 -8.91 13.12 -5.71
CA ILE A 4 -8.21 12.46 -4.61
C ILE A 4 -7.11 11.61 -5.23
N ARG A 5 -5.86 11.93 -4.95
CA ARG A 5 -4.72 11.14 -5.39
C ARG A 5 -4.31 10.12 -4.34
N VAL A 6 -4.25 8.88 -4.73
CA VAL A 6 -3.85 7.75 -3.88
C VAL A 6 -2.59 7.11 -4.44
N ALA A 7 -1.60 6.88 -3.59
CA ALA A 7 -0.41 6.10 -3.94
C ALA A 7 -0.37 4.81 -3.13
N THR A 8 0.12 3.72 -3.73
CA THR A 8 0.49 2.51 -3.00
C THR A 8 1.90 2.08 -3.38
N TRP A 9 2.67 1.63 -2.40
CA TRP A 9 4.05 1.21 -2.61
C TRP A 9 4.54 0.23 -1.55
N ASN A 10 4.98 -0.95 -1.98
CA ASN A 10 5.80 -1.82 -1.14
C ASN A 10 7.22 -1.26 -1.14
N ILE A 11 7.67 -0.73 0.00
CA ILE A 11 8.96 -0.02 0.13
C ILE A 11 10.13 -0.93 0.51
N HIS A 12 9.93 -2.26 0.52
CA HIS A 12 10.97 -3.23 0.82
C HIS A 12 11.79 -2.86 2.08
N LYS A 13 11.10 -2.44 3.14
CA LYS A 13 11.70 -2.07 4.44
C LYS A 13 12.66 -0.88 4.40
N GLY A 14 12.58 -0.05 3.34
CA GLY A 14 13.46 1.10 3.14
C GLY A 14 14.92 0.74 2.80
N VAL A 15 15.18 -0.51 2.41
CA VAL A 15 16.51 -1.04 2.11
C VAL A 15 16.46 -1.88 0.85
N ASN A 16 17.31 -1.63 -0.13
CA ASN A 16 17.38 -2.38 -1.37
C ASN A 16 18.75 -3.06 -1.56
N GLY A 17 18.78 -4.15 -2.34
CA GLY A 17 19.97 -4.96 -2.63
C GLY A 17 20.12 -6.17 -1.72
N LEU A 18 21.12 -7.00 -2.01
CA LEU A 18 21.39 -8.28 -1.33
C LEU A 18 22.78 -8.28 -0.65
N GLY A 19 22.86 -8.92 0.49
CA GLY A 19 24.12 -9.15 1.22
C GLY A 19 24.92 -7.85 1.48
N PRO A 20 26.21 -7.79 1.13
CA PRO A 20 27.06 -6.61 1.32
C PRO A 20 26.64 -5.40 0.48
N ARG A 21 25.92 -5.63 -0.63
CA ARG A 21 25.46 -4.58 -1.56
C ARG A 21 24.14 -3.92 -1.15
N ARG A 22 23.63 -4.23 0.04
CA ARG A 22 22.43 -3.59 0.58
C ARG A 22 22.68 -2.10 0.81
N ARG A 23 21.72 -1.27 0.42
CA ARG A 23 21.74 0.18 0.54
C ARG A 23 20.51 0.65 1.28
N LEU A 24 20.70 1.67 2.09
CA LEU A 24 19.61 2.39 2.72
C LEU A 24 18.98 3.33 1.68
N GLU A 25 17.71 3.13 1.38
CA GLU A 25 16.97 3.90 0.37
C GLU A 25 15.82 4.71 1.00
N ILE A 26 15.61 4.61 2.30
CA ILE A 26 14.48 5.25 3.00
C ILE A 26 14.42 6.78 2.75
N HIS A 27 15.56 7.45 2.65
CA HIS A 27 15.64 8.89 2.38
C HIS A 27 15.18 9.22 0.96
N ASN A 28 15.59 8.43 -0.03
CA ASN A 28 15.14 8.56 -1.42
C ASN A 28 13.65 8.25 -1.56
N ILE A 29 13.15 7.27 -0.79
CA ILE A 29 11.73 6.93 -0.73
C ILE A 29 10.93 8.11 -0.15
N GLY A 30 11.40 8.76 0.91
CA GLY A 30 10.78 9.95 1.47
C GLY A 30 10.66 11.08 0.45
N LEU A 31 11.75 11.40 -0.25
CA LEU A 31 11.74 12.41 -1.32
C LEU A 31 10.78 12.04 -2.47
N ALA A 32 10.68 10.75 -2.80
CA ALA A 32 9.75 10.28 -3.81
C ALA A 32 8.29 10.42 -3.37
N ILE A 33 7.98 10.14 -2.09
CA ILE A 33 6.64 10.30 -1.52
C ILE A 33 6.22 11.77 -1.53
N ASP A 34 7.12 12.70 -1.18
CA ASP A 34 6.86 14.14 -1.32
C ASP A 34 6.49 14.54 -2.77
N GLN A 35 7.20 13.97 -3.75
CA GLN A 35 6.94 14.24 -5.18
C GLN A 35 5.63 13.65 -5.70
N PHE A 36 5.04 12.65 -5.02
CA PHE A 36 3.74 12.11 -5.44
C PHE A 36 2.62 13.14 -5.30
N ASP A 37 2.76 14.06 -4.38
CA ASP A 37 1.68 14.98 -3.98
C ASP A 37 0.35 14.25 -3.82
N ALA A 38 0.40 13.09 -3.16
CA ALA A 38 -0.74 12.20 -3.02
C ALA A 38 -1.48 12.50 -1.72
N ASP A 39 -2.80 12.56 -1.76
CA ASP A 39 -3.65 12.81 -0.57
C ASP A 39 -3.56 11.67 0.46
N ILE A 40 -3.36 10.44 -0.06
CA ILE A 40 -3.29 9.21 0.73
C ILE A 40 -2.16 8.34 0.15
N VAL A 41 -1.24 7.91 1.00
CA VAL A 41 -0.14 7.01 0.64
C VAL A 41 -0.23 5.73 1.46
N CYS A 42 -0.44 4.60 0.79
CA CYS A 42 -0.55 3.27 1.37
C CYS A 42 0.78 2.53 1.22
N LEU A 43 1.46 2.24 2.31
CA LEU A 43 2.78 1.64 2.30
C LEU A 43 2.77 0.23 2.88
N GLN A 44 3.55 -0.67 2.27
CA GLN A 44 3.76 -2.04 2.74
C GLN A 44 5.24 -2.24 3.08
N GLU A 45 5.50 -3.21 3.94
CA GLU A 45 6.83 -3.53 4.48
C GLU A 45 7.51 -2.35 5.22
N VAL A 46 6.72 -1.49 5.85
CA VAL A 46 7.21 -0.37 6.68
C VAL A 46 7.73 -0.91 8.01
N ARG A 47 8.88 -0.45 8.47
CA ARG A 47 9.47 -0.83 9.77
C ARG A 47 9.16 0.19 10.85
N LYS A 48 8.75 -0.31 12.02
CA LYS A 48 8.72 0.49 13.23
C LYS A 48 10.09 0.50 13.90
N LEU A 49 10.63 -0.68 14.16
CA LEU A 49 11.95 -0.86 14.78
C LEU A 49 12.74 -1.94 14.04
N HIS A 50 14.05 -1.72 13.86
CA HIS A 50 14.95 -2.78 13.45
C HIS A 50 16.39 -2.57 13.94
N ARG A 51 16.72 -3.16 15.09
CA ARG A 51 18.01 -2.98 15.78
C ARG A 51 19.23 -3.35 14.94
N GLY A 52 19.14 -4.37 14.10
CA GLY A 52 20.24 -4.82 13.24
C GLY A 52 20.57 -3.83 12.13
N GLU A 53 19.55 -3.29 11.46
CA GLU A 53 19.75 -2.31 10.38
C GLU A 53 20.19 -0.95 10.93
N ALA A 54 19.65 -0.52 12.07
CA ALA A 54 20.08 0.69 12.75
C ALA A 54 21.58 0.68 13.12
N LYS A 55 22.12 -0.51 13.44
CA LYS A 55 23.57 -0.68 13.66
C LYS A 55 24.38 -0.71 12.37
N ARG A 56 23.78 -1.18 11.28
CA ARG A 56 24.44 -1.36 9.99
C ARG A 56 24.58 -0.07 9.19
N PHE A 57 23.53 0.76 9.21
CA PHE A 57 23.45 1.97 8.40
C PHE A 57 23.60 3.23 9.26
N ALA A 58 24.67 4.00 9.04
CA ALA A 58 24.97 5.19 9.81
C ALA A 58 23.85 6.25 9.78
N HIS A 59 23.09 6.32 8.68
CA HIS A 59 22.00 7.28 8.50
C HIS A 59 20.61 6.64 8.66
N TRP A 60 20.51 5.57 9.47
CA TRP A 60 19.21 4.99 9.80
C TRP A 60 18.35 6.03 10.53
N PRO A 61 17.08 6.26 10.11
CA PRO A 61 16.23 7.24 10.79
C PRO A 61 16.07 6.97 12.28
N SER A 62 16.07 8.01 13.09
CA SER A 62 15.76 7.90 14.53
C SER A 62 14.27 7.74 14.80
N LEU A 63 13.43 8.21 13.88
CA LEU A 63 11.98 8.04 13.90
C LEU A 63 11.58 6.67 13.35
N GLU A 64 10.39 6.20 13.68
CA GLU A 64 9.74 5.09 13.00
C GLU A 64 9.60 5.42 11.51
N GLN A 65 9.71 4.42 10.61
CA GLN A 65 9.71 4.70 9.17
C GLN A 65 8.43 5.38 8.69
N ALA A 66 7.27 5.06 9.27
CA ALA A 66 6.02 5.72 8.89
C ALA A 66 6.06 7.23 9.16
N ASP A 67 6.50 7.62 10.36
CA ASP A 67 6.63 9.03 10.74
C ASP A 67 7.73 9.74 9.94
N PHE A 68 8.84 9.05 9.69
CA PHE A 68 9.95 9.58 8.88
C PHE A 68 9.54 9.85 7.43
N LEU A 69 8.68 9.01 6.87
CA LEU A 69 8.21 9.09 5.48
C LEU A 69 7.02 10.04 5.30
N ALA A 70 6.37 10.44 6.37
CA ALA A 70 5.22 11.34 6.31
C ALA A 70 5.66 12.76 5.89
N PRO A 71 5.14 13.29 4.76
CA PRO A 71 5.38 14.67 4.37
C PRO A 71 4.90 15.66 5.45
N LEU A 72 5.41 16.88 5.41
CA LEU A 72 5.01 17.92 6.35
C LEU A 72 3.49 18.14 6.31
N GLY A 73 2.83 18.07 7.46
CA GLY A 73 1.39 18.22 7.58
C GLY A 73 0.59 16.93 7.37
N TYR A 74 1.27 15.79 7.14
CA TYR A 74 0.60 14.49 7.07
C TYR A 74 0.55 13.81 8.44
N THR A 75 -0.49 13.03 8.63
CA THR A 75 -0.62 12.06 9.73
C THR A 75 -0.18 10.69 9.24
N ALA A 76 0.67 10.01 10.02
CA ALA A 76 1.05 8.63 9.79
C ALA A 76 0.24 7.70 10.72
N VAL A 77 -0.34 6.65 10.14
CA VAL A 77 -0.96 5.53 10.88
C VAL A 77 -0.21 4.27 10.51
N TYR A 78 0.36 3.59 11.49
CA TYR A 78 1.14 2.37 11.32
C TYR A 78 0.56 1.22 12.14
N GLN A 79 0.60 0.00 11.59
CA GLN A 79 0.28 -1.22 12.31
C GLN A 79 1.26 -2.34 11.96
N THR A 80 1.76 -3.02 13.00
CA THR A 80 2.67 -4.15 12.88
C THR A 80 1.93 -5.38 12.40
N ASN A 81 2.41 -6.00 11.32
CA ASN A 81 1.93 -7.29 10.84
C ASN A 81 2.84 -8.43 11.27
N ALA A 82 4.16 -8.20 11.28
CA ALA A 82 5.14 -9.23 11.52
C ALA A 82 6.20 -8.79 12.53
N VAL A 83 6.46 -9.66 13.51
CA VAL A 83 7.50 -9.47 14.53
C VAL A 83 8.61 -10.50 14.31
N THR A 84 9.85 -10.02 14.32
CA THR A 84 11.04 -10.84 14.16
C THR A 84 12.01 -10.65 15.32
N LYS A 85 13.04 -11.49 15.43
CA LYS A 85 14.09 -11.35 16.47
C LYS A 85 14.74 -9.95 16.51
N HIS A 86 14.82 -9.27 15.38
CA HIS A 86 15.58 -8.01 15.25
C HIS A 86 14.70 -6.77 15.11
N GLY A 87 13.41 -6.93 14.96
CA GLY A 87 12.47 -5.82 14.78
C GLY A 87 11.14 -6.28 14.22
N GLU A 88 10.37 -5.33 13.76
CA GLU A 88 9.02 -5.53 13.26
C GLU A 88 8.79 -4.77 11.95
N HIS A 89 7.79 -5.17 11.19
CA HIS A 89 7.32 -4.46 10.02
C HIS A 89 5.83 -4.69 9.78
N GLY A 90 5.22 -3.77 9.05
CA GLY A 90 3.80 -3.82 8.82
C GLY A 90 3.35 -2.90 7.69
N ASN A 91 2.10 -2.47 7.78
CA ASN A 91 1.48 -1.54 6.85
C ASN A 91 1.39 -0.15 7.47
N ALA A 92 1.50 0.88 6.62
CA ALA A 92 1.27 2.26 7.03
C ALA A 92 0.35 2.98 6.03
N LEU A 93 -0.34 3.99 6.54
CA LEU A 93 -1.08 4.97 5.74
C LEU A 93 -0.60 6.36 6.15
N LEU A 94 -0.21 7.17 5.16
CA LEU A 94 0.12 8.57 5.34
C LEU A 94 -0.96 9.40 4.67
N THR A 95 -1.46 10.45 5.31
CA THR A 95 -2.51 11.28 4.74
C THR A 95 -2.44 12.72 5.22
N ARG A 96 -2.74 13.67 4.32
CA ARG A 96 -2.93 15.09 4.67
C ARG A 96 -4.31 15.38 5.27
N TRP A 97 -5.22 14.41 5.25
CA TRP A 97 -6.58 14.56 5.73
C TRP A 97 -6.74 14.06 7.17
N PRO A 98 -7.70 14.59 7.93
CA PRO A 98 -7.96 14.14 9.29
C PRO A 98 -8.31 12.64 9.34
N VAL A 99 -7.68 11.92 10.24
CA VAL A 99 -7.99 10.53 10.55
C VAL A 99 -9.10 10.50 11.60
N ILE A 100 -10.22 9.84 11.26
CA ILE A 100 -11.39 9.69 12.17
C ILE A 100 -11.14 8.52 13.12
N LYS A 101 -10.77 7.36 12.56
CA LYS A 101 -10.47 6.14 13.31
C LYS A 101 -9.57 5.21 12.51
N HIS A 102 -8.93 4.28 13.19
CA HIS A 102 -8.22 3.19 12.54
C HIS A 102 -8.34 1.90 13.33
N GLN A 103 -8.17 0.77 12.66
CA GLN A 103 -8.14 -0.55 13.26
C GLN A 103 -7.27 -1.49 12.43
N HIS A 104 -6.82 -2.57 13.07
CA HIS A 104 -6.00 -3.61 12.46
C HIS A 104 -6.68 -4.96 12.64
N GLU A 105 -6.57 -5.82 11.62
CA GLU A 105 -6.97 -7.22 11.72
C GLU A 105 -5.83 -8.13 11.24
N ASP A 106 -5.50 -9.14 12.04
CA ASP A 106 -4.52 -10.15 11.68
C ASP A 106 -5.11 -11.08 10.60
N MET A 107 -4.43 -11.15 9.47
CA MET A 107 -4.79 -12.02 8.34
C MET A 107 -3.76 -13.14 8.13
N SER A 108 -2.92 -13.41 9.12
CA SER A 108 -1.89 -14.45 9.04
C SER A 108 -2.55 -15.83 8.86
N ASP A 109 -2.13 -16.55 7.84
CA ASP A 109 -2.61 -17.92 7.58
C ASP A 109 -1.72 -18.97 8.26
N HIS A 110 -0.45 -18.62 8.45
CA HIS A 110 0.53 -19.47 9.12
C HIS A 110 1.67 -18.63 9.72
N ARG A 111 2.35 -19.20 10.73
CA ARG A 111 3.38 -18.52 11.54
C ARG A 111 4.59 -17.97 10.77
N PHE A 112 4.85 -18.46 9.56
CA PHE A 112 6.03 -18.07 8.78
C PHE A 112 5.78 -16.87 7.88
N GLU A 113 4.52 -16.50 7.67
CA GLU A 113 4.14 -15.37 6.82
C GLU A 113 3.03 -14.58 7.51
N GLN A 114 3.43 -13.70 8.42
CA GLN A 114 2.51 -12.85 9.15
C GLN A 114 2.01 -11.72 8.24
N ARG A 115 0.71 -11.54 8.17
CA ARG A 115 0.01 -10.54 7.36
C ARG A 115 -1.11 -9.90 8.15
N GLY A 116 -1.45 -8.67 7.79
CA GLY A 116 -2.56 -7.95 8.40
C GLY A 116 -3.14 -6.93 7.44
N LEU A 117 -4.36 -6.52 7.69
CA LEU A 117 -4.94 -5.33 7.07
C LEU A 117 -4.89 -4.16 8.05
N LEU A 118 -4.61 -2.98 7.53
CA LEU A 118 -4.78 -1.71 8.24
C LEU A 118 -5.96 -0.98 7.61
N HIS A 119 -7.02 -0.79 8.38
CA HIS A 119 -8.16 0.03 8.00
C HIS A 119 -8.05 1.39 8.66
N VAL A 120 -8.23 2.46 7.88
CA VAL A 120 -8.24 3.85 8.33
C VAL A 120 -9.43 4.55 7.71
N GLU A 121 -10.19 5.27 8.49
CA GLU A 121 -11.26 6.17 8.02
C GLU A 121 -10.70 7.60 8.04
N VAL A 122 -10.73 8.26 6.88
CA VAL A 122 -10.21 9.62 6.68
C VAL A 122 -11.32 10.54 6.22
N LEU A 123 -11.29 11.79 6.66
CA LEU A 123 -12.28 12.80 6.28
C LEU A 123 -11.74 13.66 5.12
N VAL A 124 -12.03 13.28 3.89
CA VAL A 124 -11.58 13.97 2.69
C VAL A 124 -12.68 14.91 2.20
N HIS A 125 -12.45 16.23 2.17
CA HIS A 125 -13.44 17.23 1.76
C HIS A 125 -14.80 17.04 2.45
N ASN A 126 -14.80 16.76 3.77
CA ASN A 126 -15.97 16.43 4.58
C ASN A 126 -16.72 15.13 4.18
N LEU A 127 -16.12 14.30 3.33
CA LEU A 127 -16.62 12.96 3.00
C LEU A 127 -15.79 11.91 3.73
N PRO A 128 -16.38 11.06 4.58
CA PRO A 128 -15.71 9.93 5.15
C PRO A 128 -15.35 8.91 4.06
N ILE A 129 -14.07 8.55 3.97
CA ILE A 129 -13.56 7.54 3.05
C ILE A 129 -12.86 6.45 3.88
N HIS A 130 -13.30 5.21 3.70
CA HIS A 130 -12.61 4.07 4.26
C HIS A 130 -11.43 3.69 3.38
N VAL A 131 -10.27 3.48 3.96
CA VAL A 131 -9.06 3.05 3.26
C VAL A 131 -8.51 1.81 3.92
N ILE A 132 -8.31 0.74 3.16
CA ILE A 132 -7.72 -0.49 3.64
C ILE A 132 -6.37 -0.70 2.96
N VAL A 133 -5.31 -0.83 3.76
CA VAL A 133 -3.97 -1.16 3.28
C VAL A 133 -3.71 -2.64 3.51
N VAL A 134 -3.33 -3.36 2.46
CA VAL A 134 -3.05 -4.80 2.51
C VAL A 134 -1.67 -5.14 1.97
N HIS A 135 -1.10 -6.22 2.48
CA HIS A 135 0.02 -6.95 1.87
C HIS A 135 -0.29 -8.44 1.99
N LEU A 136 -0.72 -9.06 0.90
CA LEU A 136 -1.14 -10.45 0.88
C LEU A 136 0.03 -11.42 0.75
N GLY A 137 -0.21 -12.69 1.08
CA GLY A 137 0.79 -13.74 1.09
C GLY A 137 1.22 -14.20 -0.32
N LEU A 138 2.44 -14.72 -0.40
CA LEU A 138 3.04 -15.28 -1.61
C LEU A 138 2.39 -16.61 -2.02
N ILE A 139 1.95 -17.41 -1.03
CA ILE A 139 1.36 -18.73 -1.25
C ILE A 139 -0.09 -18.58 -1.73
N LYS A 140 -0.42 -19.11 -2.90
CA LYS A 140 -1.75 -18.99 -3.53
C LYS A 140 -2.89 -19.43 -2.61
N ALA A 141 -2.72 -20.52 -1.85
CA ALA A 141 -3.75 -21.02 -0.94
C ALA A 141 -3.97 -20.06 0.25
N SER A 142 -2.89 -19.55 0.86
CA SER A 142 -2.93 -18.54 1.93
C SER A 142 -3.59 -17.26 1.42
N ARG A 143 -3.17 -16.78 0.26
CA ARG A 143 -3.73 -15.56 -0.35
C ARG A 143 -5.24 -15.67 -0.60
N ARG A 144 -5.75 -16.82 -1.05
CA ARG A 144 -7.20 -17.04 -1.21
C ARG A 144 -7.94 -16.91 0.12
N ARG A 145 -7.42 -17.47 1.21
CA ARG A 145 -8.01 -17.33 2.55
C ARG A 145 -7.97 -15.89 3.04
N GLN A 146 -6.86 -15.20 2.82
CA GLN A 146 -6.69 -13.78 3.18
C GLN A 146 -7.66 -12.88 2.39
N ILE A 147 -7.89 -13.15 1.10
CA ILE A 147 -8.91 -12.44 0.31
C ILE A 147 -10.31 -12.69 0.88
N ALA A 148 -10.62 -13.93 1.27
CA ALA A 148 -11.90 -14.24 1.89
C ALA A 148 -12.08 -13.53 3.24
N GLN A 149 -11.02 -13.43 4.07
CA GLN A 149 -11.01 -12.65 5.32
C GLN A 149 -11.20 -11.17 5.04
N LEU A 150 -10.52 -10.60 4.04
CA LEU A 150 -10.69 -9.21 3.61
C LEU A 150 -12.14 -8.93 3.20
N CYS A 151 -12.76 -9.79 2.39
CA CYS A 151 -14.18 -9.66 2.01
C CYS A 151 -15.11 -9.76 3.23
N ALA A 152 -14.82 -10.66 4.18
CA ALA A 152 -15.57 -10.78 5.42
C ALA A 152 -15.46 -9.52 6.29
N PHE A 153 -14.25 -8.96 6.40
CA PHE A 153 -14.00 -7.67 7.08
C PHE A 153 -14.82 -6.53 6.45
N ILE A 154 -14.77 -6.42 5.10
CA ILE A 154 -15.51 -5.38 4.37
C ILE A 154 -17.00 -5.47 4.67
N ARG A 155 -17.59 -6.68 4.60
CA ARG A 155 -19.02 -6.89 4.88
C ARG A 155 -19.40 -6.58 6.32
N ARG A 156 -18.51 -6.79 7.28
CA ARG A 156 -18.74 -6.58 8.72
C ARG A 156 -18.57 -5.12 9.12
N GLU A 157 -17.51 -4.45 8.62
CA GLU A 157 -17.05 -3.17 9.14
C GLU A 157 -17.39 -1.96 8.25
N ILE A 158 -17.63 -2.18 6.96
CA ILE A 158 -17.77 -1.07 6.01
C ILE A 158 -19.22 -1.01 5.49
N PRO A 159 -19.94 0.10 5.72
CA PRO A 159 -21.27 0.29 5.16
C PRO A 159 -21.26 0.15 3.63
N LYS A 160 -22.33 -0.43 3.07
CA LYS A 160 -22.40 -0.70 1.61
C LYS A 160 -22.40 0.57 0.76
N ASP A 161 -22.92 1.64 1.29
CA ASP A 161 -23.01 2.98 0.70
C ASP A 161 -21.79 3.86 0.97
N ALA A 162 -20.83 3.38 1.79
CA ALA A 162 -19.62 4.13 2.09
C ALA A 162 -18.59 4.05 0.94
N SER A 163 -17.91 5.16 0.73
CA SER A 163 -16.73 5.22 -0.15
C SER A 163 -15.58 4.39 0.43
N LEU A 164 -15.04 3.50 -0.37
CA LEU A 164 -13.98 2.57 0.04
C LEU A 164 -12.86 2.53 -0.99
N LEU A 165 -11.63 2.59 -0.49
CA LEU A 165 -10.39 2.32 -1.21
C LEU A 165 -9.69 1.12 -0.57
N ILE A 166 -9.16 0.21 -1.39
CA ILE A 166 -8.27 -0.86 -0.93
C ILE A 166 -7.01 -0.79 -1.75
N ALA A 167 -5.88 -0.56 -1.11
CA ALA A 167 -4.60 -0.39 -1.78
C ALA A 167 -3.53 -1.30 -1.17
N GLY A 168 -2.61 -1.78 -1.99
CA GLY A 168 -1.49 -2.57 -1.49
C GLY A 168 -0.93 -3.56 -2.48
N ASP A 169 -0.03 -4.40 -1.95
CA ASP A 169 0.58 -5.52 -2.63
C ASP A 169 -0.28 -6.78 -2.45
N PHE A 170 -0.93 -7.18 -3.51
CA PHE A 170 -1.82 -8.36 -3.54
C PHE A 170 -1.09 -9.65 -3.85
N ASN A 171 0.17 -9.57 -4.32
CA ASN A 171 0.95 -10.75 -4.74
C ASN A 171 0.18 -11.70 -5.69
N ASP A 172 -0.81 -11.17 -6.41
CA ASP A 172 -1.73 -11.97 -7.22
C ASP A 172 -1.23 -12.12 -8.67
N TRP A 173 -0.78 -13.31 -9.00
CA TRP A 173 -0.32 -13.68 -10.34
C TRP A 173 -1.47 -13.85 -11.35
N GLY A 174 -2.70 -13.80 -10.90
CA GLY A 174 -3.89 -14.01 -11.71
C GLY A 174 -4.93 -12.91 -11.53
N SER A 175 -6.18 -13.28 -11.42
CA SER A 175 -7.32 -12.39 -11.26
C SER A 175 -8.20 -12.73 -10.06
N ALA A 176 -7.69 -13.53 -9.12
CA ALA A 176 -8.49 -14.01 -7.99
C ALA A 176 -8.94 -12.86 -7.09
N SER A 177 -8.07 -11.87 -6.87
CA SER A 177 -8.38 -10.67 -6.09
C SER A 177 -9.44 -9.81 -6.80
N GLU A 178 -9.30 -9.56 -8.11
CA GLU A 178 -10.26 -8.79 -8.90
C GLU A 178 -11.64 -9.42 -8.91
N ILE A 179 -11.72 -10.75 -9.08
CA ILE A 179 -12.98 -11.50 -9.08
C ILE A 179 -13.66 -11.41 -7.71
N ALA A 180 -12.93 -11.68 -6.63
CA ALA A 180 -13.48 -11.68 -5.29
C ALA A 180 -13.93 -10.29 -4.84
N LEU A 181 -13.12 -9.26 -5.09
CA LEU A 181 -13.45 -7.88 -4.73
C LEU A 181 -14.52 -7.28 -5.64
N GLY A 182 -14.62 -7.74 -6.90
CA GLY A 182 -15.72 -7.39 -7.79
C GLY A 182 -17.08 -7.79 -7.25
N ALA A 183 -17.17 -8.92 -6.52
CA ALA A 183 -18.39 -9.33 -5.82
C ALA A 183 -18.77 -8.38 -4.67
N GLU A 184 -17.81 -7.64 -4.11
CA GLU A 184 -18.01 -6.58 -3.11
C GLU A 184 -18.17 -5.18 -3.75
N GLN A 185 -18.43 -5.12 -5.05
CA GLN A 185 -18.55 -3.88 -5.83
C GLN A 185 -17.28 -3.00 -5.82
N LEU A 186 -16.12 -3.63 -5.66
CA LEU A 186 -14.81 -3.00 -5.71
C LEU A 186 -14.15 -3.30 -7.04
N PHE A 187 -13.71 -2.27 -7.72
CA PHE A 187 -13.11 -2.39 -9.05
C PHE A 187 -11.72 -1.77 -9.06
N ALA A 188 -10.76 -2.51 -9.57
CA ALA A 188 -9.46 -1.97 -9.89
C ALA A 188 -9.56 -0.96 -11.04
N PHE A 189 -8.65 -0.01 -11.09
CA PHE A 189 -8.52 0.88 -12.22
C PHE A 189 -8.40 0.07 -13.52
N LYS A 190 -9.37 0.23 -14.39
CA LYS A 190 -9.32 -0.27 -15.77
C LYS A 190 -9.16 0.94 -16.68
N THR A 191 -7.99 1.08 -17.31
CA THR A 191 -7.80 2.10 -18.37
C THR A 191 -8.90 1.96 -19.40
N SER A 192 -9.68 3.02 -19.61
CA SER A 192 -10.70 3.06 -20.63
C SER A 192 -10.08 2.83 -22.01
N SER A 193 -10.53 1.84 -22.69
CA SER A 193 -10.62 1.50 -24.12
C SER A 193 -9.50 1.80 -25.12
N VAL A 194 -8.42 2.53 -24.82
CA VAL A 194 -7.45 2.88 -25.89
C VAL A 194 -6.04 2.34 -25.69
N VAL A 195 -5.59 2.06 -24.47
CA VAL A 195 -4.29 1.40 -24.21
C VAL A 195 -4.41 0.46 -23.03
N THR A 196 -4.52 -0.83 -23.29
CA THR A 196 -4.47 -1.92 -22.32
C THR A 196 -3.06 -2.15 -21.77
N LYS A 197 -2.33 -1.10 -21.40
CA LYS A 197 -1.03 -1.26 -20.75
C LYS A 197 -1.27 -1.68 -19.32
N LYS A 198 -0.97 -2.94 -18.99
CA LYS A 198 -0.99 -3.42 -17.61
C LYS A 198 -0.10 -2.50 -16.76
N LEU A 199 -0.59 -2.10 -15.59
CA LEU A 199 0.13 -1.28 -14.59
C LEU A 199 1.14 -2.16 -13.85
N ARG A 200 2.20 -2.58 -14.54
CA ARG A 200 3.19 -3.52 -14.03
C ARG A 200 4.08 -2.84 -13.01
N THR A 201 4.16 -3.40 -11.82
CA THR A 201 4.90 -2.83 -10.69
C THR A 201 6.08 -3.69 -10.25
N TYR A 202 6.11 -4.98 -10.61
CA TYR A 202 7.13 -5.92 -10.16
C TYR A 202 7.72 -6.77 -11.31
N PRO A 203 9.03 -7.13 -11.25
CA PRO A 203 10.05 -6.52 -10.40
C PRO A 203 10.43 -5.12 -10.93
N ALA A 204 10.74 -4.16 -10.05
CA ALA A 204 10.93 -2.76 -10.42
C ALA A 204 11.95 -2.51 -11.54
N ARG A 205 12.99 -3.37 -11.66
CA ARG A 205 14.02 -3.26 -12.71
C ARG A 205 13.54 -3.65 -14.11
N LEU A 206 12.59 -4.60 -14.17
CA LEU A 206 11.98 -5.08 -15.41
C LEU A 206 10.53 -5.45 -15.11
N PRO A 207 9.60 -4.48 -15.10
CA PRO A 207 8.23 -4.71 -14.68
C PRO A 207 7.49 -5.68 -15.61
N LEU A 208 7.19 -6.86 -15.12
CA LEU A 208 6.54 -7.95 -15.86
C LEU A 208 5.13 -8.24 -15.37
N VAL A 209 4.88 -8.05 -14.06
CA VAL A 209 3.61 -8.36 -13.40
C VAL A 209 3.07 -7.16 -12.64
N GLN A 210 1.75 -7.12 -12.46
CA GLN A 210 1.08 -6.17 -11.60
C GLN A 210 0.75 -6.88 -10.29
N PHE A 211 1.42 -6.50 -9.20
CA PHE A 211 1.13 -6.99 -7.85
C PHE A 211 0.42 -5.95 -7.00
N ASP A 212 0.66 -4.69 -7.31
CA ASP A 212 0.12 -3.56 -6.59
C ASP A 212 -1.17 -3.07 -7.26
N TYR A 213 -2.21 -2.88 -6.46
CA TYR A 213 -3.54 -2.46 -6.92
C TYR A 213 -4.11 -1.37 -6.03
N VAL A 214 -4.99 -0.55 -6.62
CA VAL A 214 -5.94 0.28 -5.90
C VAL A 214 -7.33 -0.07 -6.40
N PHE A 215 -8.16 -0.63 -5.53
CA PHE A 215 -9.58 -0.91 -5.77
C PHE A 215 -10.42 0.19 -5.15
N SER A 216 -11.56 0.51 -5.79
CA SER A 216 -12.46 1.54 -5.31
C SER A 216 -13.92 1.10 -5.38
N ARG A 217 -14.73 1.62 -4.46
CA ARG A 217 -16.20 1.59 -4.45
C ARG A 217 -16.71 3.00 -4.16
N HIS A 218 -17.68 3.48 -4.94
CA HIS A 218 -18.24 4.84 -4.91
C HIS A 218 -17.22 5.96 -5.17
N LEU A 219 -16.06 5.63 -5.72
CA LEU A 219 -15.05 6.55 -6.21
C LEU A 219 -14.67 6.13 -7.63
N TYR A 220 -14.62 7.10 -8.55
CA TYR A 220 -14.34 6.83 -9.96
C TYR A 220 -12.90 7.17 -10.28
N SER A 221 -12.14 6.20 -10.73
CA SER A 221 -10.76 6.41 -11.15
C SER A 221 -10.69 7.15 -12.48
N THR A 222 -9.86 8.18 -12.54
CA THR A 222 -9.66 9.02 -13.73
C THR A 222 -8.33 8.76 -14.41
N GLN A 223 -7.29 8.45 -13.63
CA GLN A 223 -5.95 8.19 -14.11
C GLN A 223 -5.25 7.19 -13.20
N ALA A 224 -4.33 6.37 -13.77
CA ALA A 224 -3.35 5.61 -13.01
C ALA A 224 -1.99 5.64 -13.68
N ILE A 225 -0.94 5.77 -12.88
CA ILE A 225 0.45 5.91 -13.32
C ILE A 225 1.35 5.00 -12.51
N VAL A 226 2.24 4.30 -13.20
CA VAL A 226 3.39 3.62 -12.59
C VAL A 226 4.64 4.36 -13.05
N PRO A 227 5.31 5.13 -12.20
CA PRO A 227 6.57 5.78 -12.51
C PRO A 227 7.61 4.75 -12.95
N SER A 228 8.45 5.09 -13.92
CA SER A 228 9.44 4.19 -14.47
C SER A 228 10.82 4.85 -14.52
N GLY A 229 11.87 4.02 -14.67
CA GLY A 229 13.24 4.50 -14.74
C GLY A 229 14.13 3.94 -13.63
N GLN A 230 15.44 4.09 -13.82
CA GLN A 230 16.43 3.49 -12.92
C GLN A 230 16.36 4.00 -11.48
N GLN A 231 16.00 5.26 -11.27
CA GLN A 231 15.83 5.83 -9.94
C GLN A 231 14.80 5.06 -9.10
N TRP A 232 13.65 4.72 -9.69
CA TRP A 232 12.59 3.97 -9.01
C TRP A 232 13.02 2.53 -8.70
N ALA A 233 13.65 1.87 -9.68
CA ALA A 233 14.17 0.51 -9.54
C ALA A 233 15.32 0.36 -8.54
N ARG A 234 15.90 1.47 -8.07
CA ARG A 234 16.94 1.49 -7.03
C ARG A 234 16.36 1.58 -5.63
N MET A 235 15.19 2.17 -5.47
CA MET A 235 14.58 2.44 -4.17
C MET A 235 13.92 1.19 -3.57
N SER A 236 13.17 0.45 -4.37
CA SER A 236 12.49 -0.78 -3.95
C SER A 236 12.52 -1.83 -5.07
N ASP A 237 12.13 -3.05 -4.78
CA ASP A 237 11.88 -4.11 -5.77
C ASP A 237 10.48 -4.01 -6.39
N HIS A 238 9.59 -3.17 -5.84
CA HIS A 238 8.34 -2.73 -6.43
C HIS A 238 8.41 -1.29 -6.93
N LEU A 239 7.69 -0.98 -8.00
CA LEU A 239 7.39 0.39 -8.44
C LEU A 239 6.14 0.89 -7.72
N PRO A 240 6.05 2.20 -7.38
CA PRO A 240 4.82 2.76 -6.84
C PRO A 240 3.72 2.77 -7.91
N LEU A 241 2.46 2.66 -7.45
CA LEU A 241 1.28 2.87 -8.26
C LEU A 241 0.52 4.09 -7.71
N LEU A 242 0.29 5.08 -8.56
CA LEU A 242 -0.52 6.26 -8.27
C LEU A 242 -1.83 6.17 -9.03
N ALA A 243 -2.93 6.55 -8.38
CA ALA A 243 -4.25 6.59 -9.02
C ALA A 243 -5.03 7.82 -8.54
N ASP A 244 -5.66 8.51 -9.48
CA ASP A 244 -6.50 9.67 -9.23
C ASP A 244 -7.98 9.27 -9.29
N PHE A 245 -8.74 9.72 -8.31
CA PHE A 245 -10.17 9.43 -8.16
C PHE A 245 -10.98 10.72 -8.03
N VAL A 246 -12.24 10.63 -8.44
CA VAL A 246 -13.25 11.66 -8.19
C VAL A 246 -14.43 11.02 -7.45
N THR A 247 -15.07 11.80 -6.59
CA THR A 247 -16.32 11.38 -5.94
C THR A 247 -17.44 11.35 -6.97
N GLY A 248 -18.30 10.34 -6.91
CA GLY A 248 -19.57 10.34 -7.63
C GLY A 248 -20.48 11.48 -7.11
N LYS A 249 -21.28 12.02 -8.00
CA LYS A 249 -22.38 12.92 -7.63
C LYS A 249 -23.49 12.15 -6.96
#